data_0c20ba3f7873811b7b9ce2d95c539f83
#
_entry.id   0c20ba3f7873811b7b9ce2d95c539f83
#
_cell.length_a   1.000
_cell.length_b   1.000
_cell.length_c   1.000
_cell.angle_alpha   90.00
_cell.angle_beta   90.00
_cell.angle_gamma   90.00
#
_symmetry.space_group_name_H-M   'P 1'
#
loop_
_entity.id
_entity.type
_entity.pdbx_description
1 polymer ?
#
loop_
_entity_poly.entity_id
_entity_poly.type
_entity_poly.pdbx_seq_one_letter_code
_entity_poly.pdbx_strand_id
1 'polypeptide(L)'
;MRERLERECEAFEQTLTDPGNQWRTELEIHDHVIDRCEYHDPEGDLIYSSSYGALVNGRAACEGYSKAVKLLLDRAGIENALISGVSENGEGSGGAHMWNIVNIGGDYYHLDCTWDDPVSDDGGKLRMYTYFNLSDEMISGTHRDFSYDFVCKSTAENYYIKTGTYFESYSRSSETR
;
A
#
# COMPACT_ATOMS: atom_id res chain seq x y z
N MET A 1 13.19 1.75 19.75
CA MET A 1 12.50 1.88 18.44
C MET A 1 12.62 0.59 17.63
N ARG A 2 13.84 0.18 17.26
CA ARG A 2 14.08 -1.01 16.41
C ARG A 2 13.41 -2.28 16.93
N GLU A 3 13.58 -2.63 18.21
CA GLU A 3 12.99 -3.85 18.79
C GLU A 3 11.45 -3.85 18.80
N ARG A 4 10.81 -2.70 18.93
CA ARG A 4 9.34 -2.63 18.85
C ARG A 4 8.85 -2.85 17.42
N LEU A 5 9.51 -2.20 16.45
CA LEU A 5 9.19 -2.40 15.04
C LEU A 5 9.36 -3.87 14.64
N GLU A 6 10.46 -4.51 15.08
CA GLU A 6 10.72 -5.92 14.82
C GLU A 6 9.58 -6.81 15.36
N ARG A 7 9.17 -6.60 16.60
CA ARG A 7 8.05 -7.35 17.20
C ARG A 7 6.72 -7.15 16.46
N GLU A 8 6.44 -5.95 15.98
CA GLU A 8 5.22 -5.68 15.19
C GLU A 8 5.27 -6.42 13.85
N CYS A 9 6.42 -6.42 13.17
CA CYS A 9 6.59 -7.17 11.93
C CYS A 9 6.44 -8.68 12.17
N GLU A 10 7.11 -9.24 13.18
CA GLU A 10 7.02 -10.66 13.54
C GLU A 10 5.57 -11.06 13.92
N ALA A 11 4.87 -10.20 14.65
CA ALA A 11 3.47 -10.44 15.02
C ALA A 11 2.57 -10.48 13.78
N PHE A 12 2.78 -9.56 12.83
CA PHE A 12 2.03 -9.56 11.57
C PHE A 12 2.34 -10.81 10.73
N GLU A 13 3.62 -11.18 10.58
CA GLU A 13 4.03 -12.37 9.81
C GLU A 13 3.32 -13.64 10.28
N GLN A 14 3.06 -13.76 11.59
CA GLN A 14 2.32 -14.89 12.15
C GLN A 14 0.83 -14.90 11.80
N THR A 15 0.30 -13.80 11.29
CA THR A 15 -1.11 -13.71 10.85
C THR A 15 -1.31 -14.06 9.39
N LEU A 16 -0.22 -14.15 8.59
CA LEU A 16 -0.30 -14.48 7.17
C LEU A 16 -0.95 -15.84 6.97
N THR A 17 -1.98 -15.88 6.11
CA THR A 17 -2.79 -17.08 5.89
C THR A 17 -2.19 -18.02 4.86
N ASP A 18 -1.45 -17.49 3.88
CA ASP A 18 -0.75 -18.26 2.84
C ASP A 18 0.54 -17.55 2.41
N PRO A 19 1.60 -17.59 3.22
CA PRO A 19 2.84 -16.84 2.96
C PRO A 19 3.61 -17.31 1.72
N GLY A 20 3.26 -18.47 1.14
CA GLY A 20 3.79 -18.94 -0.14
C GLY A 20 3.12 -18.32 -1.37
N ASN A 21 1.98 -17.67 -1.20
CA ASN A 21 1.23 -17.03 -2.26
C ASN A 21 1.47 -15.50 -2.26
N GLN A 22 2.28 -15.02 -3.21
CA GLN A 22 2.65 -13.61 -3.27
C GLN A 22 1.43 -12.66 -3.36
N TRP A 23 0.41 -13.02 -4.15
CA TRP A 23 -0.82 -12.24 -4.30
C TRP A 23 -1.57 -12.11 -2.98
N ARG A 24 -1.66 -13.21 -2.24
CA ARG A 24 -2.32 -13.24 -0.92
C ARG A 24 -1.54 -12.43 0.10
N THR A 25 -0.24 -12.65 0.16
CA THR A 25 0.65 -11.96 1.10
C THR A 25 0.66 -10.45 0.85
N GLU A 26 0.74 -10.02 -0.40
CA GLU A 26 0.67 -8.60 -0.77
C GLU A 26 -0.63 -7.94 -0.30
N LEU A 27 -1.77 -8.60 -0.55
CA LEU A 27 -3.07 -8.08 -0.13
C LEU A 27 -3.17 -7.98 1.40
N GLU A 28 -2.69 -8.99 2.13
CA GLU A 28 -2.68 -8.98 3.59
C GLU A 28 -1.75 -7.89 4.14
N ILE A 29 -0.63 -7.58 3.46
CA ILE A 29 0.25 -6.46 3.78
C ILE A 29 -0.46 -5.11 3.55
N HIS A 30 -1.08 -4.93 2.39
CA HIS A 30 -1.86 -3.75 2.05
C HIS A 30 -2.92 -3.47 3.13
N ASP A 31 -3.75 -4.45 3.41
CA ASP A 31 -4.82 -4.35 4.39
C ASP A 31 -4.30 -4.04 5.80
N HIS A 32 -3.22 -4.72 6.21
CA HIS A 32 -2.61 -4.49 7.51
C HIS A 32 -2.09 -3.07 7.68
N VAL A 33 -1.40 -2.54 6.66
CA VAL A 33 -0.85 -1.18 6.73
C VAL A 33 -1.97 -0.16 6.82
N ILE A 34 -3.02 -0.29 6.00
CA ILE A 34 -4.19 0.59 6.02
C ILE A 34 -4.91 0.50 7.38
N ASP A 35 -5.21 -0.70 7.86
CA ASP A 35 -5.91 -0.89 9.14
C ASP A 35 -5.12 -0.37 10.34
N ARG A 36 -3.79 -0.40 10.25
CA ARG A 36 -2.88 -0.02 11.34
C ARG A 36 -2.60 1.47 11.40
N CYS A 37 -2.64 2.16 10.26
CA CYS A 37 -2.14 3.51 10.11
C CYS A 37 -3.27 4.50 9.82
N GLU A 38 -3.13 5.73 10.31
CA GLU A 38 -3.93 6.89 9.92
C GLU A 38 -3.02 7.92 9.25
N TYR A 39 -3.48 8.53 8.16
CA TYR A 39 -2.70 9.57 7.49
C TYR A 39 -2.47 10.77 8.41
N HIS A 40 -1.20 11.14 8.57
CA HIS A 40 -0.78 12.26 9.38
C HIS A 40 0.55 12.81 8.89
N ASP A 41 0.56 14.05 8.44
CA ASP A 41 1.73 14.72 7.85
C ASP A 41 1.98 16.08 8.51
N PRO A 42 2.44 16.12 9.77
CA PRO A 42 2.82 17.36 10.42
C PRO A 42 4.18 17.82 9.92
N GLU A 43 4.32 19.12 9.70
CA GLU A 43 5.56 19.71 9.26
C GLU A 43 6.72 19.41 10.25
N GLY A 44 7.82 18.85 9.73
CA GLY A 44 9.11 18.73 10.43
C GLY A 44 9.27 17.51 11.36
N ASP A 45 8.29 16.65 11.54
CA ASP A 45 8.43 15.45 12.37
C ASP A 45 8.68 14.19 11.53
N LEU A 46 9.96 13.82 11.39
CA LEU A 46 10.40 12.69 10.57
C LEU A 46 9.92 11.31 11.05
N ILE A 47 9.29 11.21 12.22
CA ILE A 47 8.74 9.94 12.68
C ILE A 47 7.63 9.45 11.77
N TYR A 48 6.83 10.39 11.23
CA TYR A 48 5.72 10.09 10.33
C TYR A 48 6.16 9.72 8.91
N SER A 49 7.41 10.01 8.56
CA SER A 49 8.07 9.54 7.33
C SER A 49 8.76 8.18 7.49
N SER A 50 8.41 7.41 8.50
CA SER A 50 9.06 6.13 8.82
C SER A 50 8.09 4.96 8.95
N SER A 51 8.57 3.74 8.67
CA SER A 51 7.81 2.51 8.94
C SER A 51 7.45 2.35 10.43
N TYR A 52 8.24 2.94 11.35
CA TYR A 52 7.92 2.96 12.77
C TYR A 52 6.68 3.80 13.06
N GLY A 53 6.56 4.97 12.42
CA GLY A 53 5.37 5.82 12.51
C GLY A 53 4.12 5.04 12.10
N ALA A 54 4.15 4.40 10.94
CA ALA A 54 3.02 3.62 10.43
C ALA A 54 2.71 2.38 11.29
N LEU A 55 3.67 1.49 11.49
CA LEU A 55 3.41 0.17 12.08
C LEU A 55 3.35 0.17 13.62
N VAL A 56 4.05 1.08 14.30
CA VAL A 56 4.14 1.11 15.77
C VAL A 56 3.29 2.21 16.38
N ASN A 57 3.36 3.43 15.82
CA ASN A 57 2.61 4.57 16.35
C ASN A 57 1.21 4.69 15.73
N GLY A 58 0.95 4.02 14.58
CA GLY A 58 -0.33 4.05 13.90
C GLY A 58 -0.60 5.36 13.15
N ARG A 59 0.43 6.15 12.82
CA ARG A 59 0.30 7.41 12.07
C ARG A 59 1.49 7.64 11.17
N ALA A 60 1.25 8.02 9.92
CA ALA A 60 2.30 8.33 8.97
C ALA A 60 1.84 9.23 7.81
N ALA A 61 2.81 9.90 7.17
CA ALA A 61 2.66 10.48 5.85
C ALA A 61 2.86 9.39 4.77
N CYS A 62 2.68 9.75 3.50
CA CYS A 62 2.83 8.83 2.36
C CYS A 62 4.17 8.06 2.39
N GLU A 63 5.26 8.74 2.73
CA GLU A 63 6.57 8.13 2.85
C GLU A 63 6.61 7.04 3.93
N GLY A 64 5.94 7.23 5.05
CA GLY A 64 5.85 6.24 6.13
C GLY A 64 5.00 5.03 5.76
N TYR A 65 3.86 5.23 5.08
CA TYR A 65 3.06 4.15 4.48
C TYR A 65 3.90 3.30 3.53
N SER A 66 4.53 3.97 2.55
CA SER A 66 5.32 3.28 1.52
C SER A 66 6.51 2.51 2.09
N LYS A 67 7.18 3.07 3.11
CA LYS A 67 8.27 2.39 3.83
C LYS A 67 7.78 1.22 4.68
N ALA A 68 6.58 1.29 5.24
CA ALA A 68 5.96 0.17 5.95
C ALA A 68 5.64 -0.99 5.01
N VAL A 69 4.99 -0.69 3.88
CA VAL A 69 4.72 -1.66 2.81
C VAL A 69 6.01 -2.30 2.33
N LYS A 70 7.02 -1.47 2.00
CA LYS A 70 8.33 -1.98 1.56
C LYS A 70 8.95 -2.93 2.58
N LEU A 71 8.96 -2.55 3.85
CA LEU A 71 9.54 -3.38 4.92
C LEU A 71 8.87 -4.75 5.01
N LEU A 72 7.55 -4.80 4.97
CA LEU A 72 6.80 -6.06 5.07
C LEU A 72 6.94 -6.91 3.82
N LEU A 73 6.96 -6.31 2.62
CA LEU A 73 7.22 -7.01 1.36
C LEU A 73 8.64 -7.59 1.31
N ASP A 74 9.67 -6.81 1.73
CA ASP A 74 11.05 -7.27 1.81
C ASP A 74 11.18 -8.50 2.73
N ARG A 75 10.50 -8.47 3.88
CA ARG A 75 10.48 -9.59 4.84
C ARG A 75 9.76 -10.82 4.31
N ALA A 76 8.74 -10.61 3.49
CA ALA A 76 8.04 -11.69 2.79
C ALA A 76 8.79 -12.22 1.54
N GLY A 77 9.96 -11.62 1.20
CA GLY A 77 10.73 -11.99 0.01
C GLY A 77 10.08 -11.57 -1.31
N ILE A 78 9.20 -10.58 -1.29
CA ILE A 78 8.54 -10.03 -2.47
C ILE A 78 9.33 -8.80 -2.96
N GLU A 79 9.81 -8.89 -4.20
CA GLU A 79 10.57 -7.80 -4.83
C GLU A 79 9.71 -6.55 -4.95
N ASN A 80 10.23 -5.41 -4.50
CA ASN A 80 9.52 -4.14 -4.54
C ASN A 80 10.48 -2.94 -4.51
N ALA A 81 9.97 -1.77 -4.88
CA ALA A 81 10.71 -0.52 -4.85
C ALA A 81 9.84 0.65 -4.35
N LEU A 82 10.48 1.65 -3.73
CA LEU A 82 9.86 2.94 -3.46
C LEU A 82 9.92 3.82 -4.71
N ILE A 83 8.83 4.47 -5.02
CA ILE A 83 8.71 5.43 -6.12
C ILE A 83 8.32 6.79 -5.53
N SER A 84 8.98 7.82 -6.01
CA SER A 84 8.67 9.22 -5.70
C SER A 84 8.23 9.95 -6.95
N GLY A 85 7.25 10.80 -6.82
CA GLY A 85 6.70 11.61 -7.91
C GLY A 85 5.79 12.68 -7.37
N VAL A 86 4.80 13.04 -8.15
CA VAL A 86 3.73 13.97 -7.79
C VAL A 86 2.40 13.26 -7.92
N SER A 87 1.55 13.36 -6.91
CA SER A 87 0.15 12.93 -7.02
C SER A 87 -0.77 14.14 -6.99
N GLU A 88 -1.91 14.05 -7.69
CA GLU A 88 -2.90 15.13 -7.80
C GLU A 88 -4.30 14.55 -7.87
N ASN A 89 -5.19 14.96 -6.97
CA ASN A 89 -6.60 14.62 -7.07
C ASN A 89 -7.27 15.46 -8.17
N GLY A 90 -8.45 15.03 -8.62
CA GLY A 90 -9.20 15.70 -9.70
C GLY A 90 -9.63 17.14 -9.41
N GLU A 91 -9.36 17.66 -8.21
CA GLU A 91 -9.63 19.03 -7.78
C GLU A 91 -8.39 19.94 -7.83
N GLY A 92 -7.26 19.43 -8.35
CA GLY A 92 -6.00 20.17 -8.46
C GLY A 92 -5.22 20.30 -7.15
N SER A 93 -5.61 19.54 -6.14
CA SER A 93 -4.87 19.41 -4.89
C SER A 93 -3.90 18.25 -4.97
N GLY A 94 -2.64 18.50 -4.69
CA GLY A 94 -1.61 17.46 -4.76
C GLY A 94 -0.24 17.98 -4.40
N GLY A 95 0.78 17.13 -4.52
CA GLY A 95 2.15 17.48 -4.18
C GLY A 95 3.10 16.30 -4.32
N ALA A 96 4.30 16.48 -3.76
CA ALA A 96 5.27 15.41 -3.68
C ALA A 96 4.66 14.18 -2.99
N HIS A 97 4.82 13.02 -3.58
CA HIS A 97 4.19 11.79 -3.11
C HIS A 97 5.14 10.60 -3.26
N MET A 98 4.94 9.58 -2.42
CA MET A 98 5.69 8.33 -2.45
C MET A 98 4.73 7.15 -2.36
N TRP A 99 5.00 6.14 -3.20
CA TRP A 99 4.26 4.87 -3.23
C TRP A 99 5.19 3.71 -3.57
N ASN A 100 4.65 2.54 -3.86
CA ASN A 100 5.45 1.34 -4.15
C ASN A 100 5.23 0.85 -5.58
N ILE A 101 6.25 0.19 -6.13
CA ILE A 101 6.12 -0.81 -7.19
C ILE A 101 6.42 -2.17 -6.58
N VAL A 102 5.65 -3.17 -6.95
CA VAL A 102 5.75 -4.54 -6.47
C VAL A 102 5.83 -5.51 -7.64
N ASN A 103 6.66 -6.55 -7.51
CA ASN A 103 6.76 -7.65 -8.48
C ASN A 103 5.96 -8.86 -7.97
N ILE A 104 4.85 -9.17 -8.61
CA ILE A 104 4.00 -10.30 -8.26
C ILE A 104 3.89 -11.24 -9.45
N GLY A 105 4.32 -12.48 -9.25
CA GLY A 105 4.28 -13.49 -10.29
C GLY A 105 5.16 -13.19 -11.53
N GLY A 106 6.15 -12.30 -11.39
CA GLY A 106 7.03 -11.87 -12.47
C GLY A 106 6.57 -10.62 -13.21
N ASP A 107 5.46 -10.02 -12.83
CA ASP A 107 4.94 -8.77 -13.38
C ASP A 107 4.98 -7.64 -12.35
N TYR A 108 5.24 -6.41 -12.79
CA TYR A 108 5.31 -5.24 -11.92
C TYR A 108 4.00 -4.47 -11.91
N TYR A 109 3.66 -3.94 -10.74
CA TYR A 109 2.43 -3.17 -10.49
C TYR A 109 2.70 -2.01 -9.55
N HIS A 110 1.94 -0.91 -9.73
CA HIS A 110 1.89 0.15 -8.73
C HIS A 110 0.96 -0.23 -7.58
N LEU A 111 1.38 0.08 -6.37
CA LEU A 111 0.65 -0.13 -5.12
C LEU A 111 0.74 1.13 -4.27
N ASP A 112 -0.40 1.78 -3.99
CA ASP A 112 -0.46 2.98 -3.15
C ASP A 112 -1.44 2.83 -2.00
N CYS A 113 -0.94 2.35 -0.88
CA CYS A 113 -1.74 2.20 0.35
C CYS A 113 -2.19 3.53 0.94
N THR A 114 -1.51 4.66 0.66
CA THR A 114 -1.92 5.97 1.16
C THR A 114 -3.22 6.41 0.52
N TRP A 115 -3.34 6.23 -0.79
CA TRP A 115 -4.53 6.60 -1.55
C TRP A 115 -5.67 5.56 -1.44
N ASP A 116 -5.36 4.37 -0.98
CA ASP A 116 -6.35 3.33 -0.63
C ASP A 116 -6.83 3.42 0.84
N ASP A 117 -6.31 4.39 1.61
CA ASP A 117 -6.75 4.72 2.99
C ASP A 117 -7.40 6.12 3.07
N PRO A 118 -8.59 6.31 2.47
CA PRO A 118 -9.24 7.61 2.49
C PRO A 118 -9.68 7.99 3.91
N VAL A 119 -9.54 9.29 4.22
CA VAL A 119 -10.10 9.85 5.46
C VAL A 119 -11.62 9.94 5.28
N SER A 120 -12.39 9.21 6.09
CA SER A 120 -13.85 9.29 6.05
C SER A 120 -14.37 10.42 6.92
N ASP A 121 -15.44 11.10 6.48
CA ASP A 121 -16.05 12.24 7.18
C ASP A 121 -16.60 11.87 8.55
N ASP A 122 -16.96 10.60 8.76
CA ASP A 122 -17.52 10.10 10.03
C ASP A 122 -16.46 9.49 10.97
N GLY A 123 -15.18 9.52 10.57
CA GLY A 123 -14.06 8.93 11.30
C GLY A 123 -14.00 7.40 11.23
N GLY A 124 -14.82 6.79 10.37
CA GLY A 124 -14.76 5.35 10.08
C GLY A 124 -13.51 5.00 9.26
N LYS A 125 -12.96 3.82 9.49
CA LYS A 125 -11.84 3.29 8.70
C LYS A 125 -12.40 2.66 7.44
N LEU A 126 -11.94 3.14 6.28
CA LEU A 126 -12.27 2.58 4.98
C LEU A 126 -11.01 2.00 4.36
N ARG A 127 -11.11 0.82 3.76
CA ARG A 127 -10.09 0.29 2.87
C ARG A 127 -10.60 0.32 1.45
N MET A 128 -9.79 0.87 0.56
CA MET A 128 -10.06 0.85 -0.87
C MET A 128 -8.99 0.01 -1.57
N TYR A 129 -9.26 -0.33 -2.83
CA TYR A 129 -8.34 -1.07 -3.68
C TYR A 129 -8.23 -0.40 -5.06
N THR A 130 -8.50 0.90 -5.08
CA THR A 130 -8.48 1.71 -6.31
C THR A 130 -7.05 1.85 -6.84
N TYR A 131 -6.08 1.86 -5.93
CA TYR A 131 -4.65 1.99 -6.22
C TYR A 131 -3.86 0.71 -5.93
N PHE A 132 -4.55 -0.43 -5.93
CA PHE A 132 -3.97 -1.75 -5.71
C PHE A 132 -3.63 -2.41 -7.05
N ASN A 133 -2.35 -2.66 -7.31
CA ASN A 133 -1.83 -3.35 -8.51
C ASN A 133 -2.23 -2.69 -9.84
N LEU A 134 -1.97 -1.40 -9.97
CA LEU A 134 -2.24 -0.65 -11.18
C LEU A 134 -1.12 -0.76 -12.22
N SER A 135 -1.52 -0.60 -13.51
CA SER A 135 -0.58 -0.39 -14.60
C SER A 135 -0.07 1.06 -14.65
N ASP A 136 1.01 1.29 -15.42
CA ASP A 136 1.51 2.62 -15.75
C ASP A 136 0.41 3.53 -16.32
N GLU A 137 -0.40 3.00 -17.23
CA GLU A 137 -1.51 3.73 -17.85
C GLU A 137 -2.53 4.18 -16.80
N MET A 138 -2.93 3.28 -15.89
CA MET A 138 -3.96 3.58 -14.90
C MET A 138 -3.48 4.55 -13.83
N ILE A 139 -2.27 4.38 -13.30
CA ILE A 139 -1.74 5.27 -12.26
C ILE A 139 -1.50 6.68 -12.78
N SER A 140 -1.15 6.83 -14.07
CA SER A 140 -0.86 8.13 -14.70
C SER A 140 -2.04 9.11 -14.71
N GLY A 141 -3.25 8.64 -14.44
CA GLY A 141 -4.42 9.49 -14.28
C GLY A 141 -4.35 10.43 -13.07
N THR A 142 -3.57 10.05 -12.06
CA THR A 142 -3.46 10.79 -10.79
C THR A 142 -2.01 10.97 -10.32
N HIS A 143 -1.06 10.22 -10.87
CA HIS A 143 0.35 10.24 -10.48
C HIS A 143 1.23 10.54 -11.68
N ARG A 144 2.21 11.43 -11.51
CA ARG A 144 3.12 11.87 -12.57
C ARG A 144 4.53 12.17 -12.04
N ASP A 145 5.44 12.52 -12.97
CA ASP A 145 6.82 12.93 -12.66
C ASP A 145 7.62 11.86 -11.89
N PHE A 146 7.36 10.59 -12.19
CA PHE A 146 8.10 9.46 -11.64
C PHE A 146 8.92 8.77 -12.74
N SER A 147 10.01 8.12 -12.34
CA SER A 147 10.88 7.37 -13.23
C SER A 147 11.40 6.10 -12.57
N TYR A 148 11.40 5.01 -13.32
CA TYR A 148 11.94 3.71 -12.93
C TYR A 148 12.21 2.85 -14.17
N ASP A 149 12.97 1.77 -14.01
CA ASP A 149 13.41 0.90 -15.11
C ASP A 149 12.45 -0.29 -15.37
N PHE A 150 11.26 -0.30 -14.77
CA PHE A 150 10.27 -1.36 -14.91
C PHE A 150 9.13 -0.93 -15.82
N VAL A 151 8.33 -1.91 -16.26
CA VAL A 151 7.06 -1.65 -16.97
C VAL A 151 5.95 -2.32 -16.19
N CYS A 152 5.03 -1.51 -15.65
CA CYS A 152 3.86 -2.01 -14.95
C CYS A 152 2.76 -2.34 -15.96
N LYS A 153 2.39 -3.61 -16.00
CA LYS A 153 1.42 -4.13 -16.95
C LYS A 153 -0.01 -3.76 -16.56
N SER A 154 -0.94 -3.96 -17.51
CA SER A 154 -2.36 -3.75 -17.27
C SER A 154 -2.88 -4.58 -16.10
N THR A 155 -3.74 -3.98 -15.29
CA THR A 155 -4.46 -4.68 -14.21
C THR A 155 -5.35 -5.82 -14.72
N ALA A 156 -5.69 -5.86 -16.02
CA ALA A 156 -6.39 -7.01 -16.63
C ALA A 156 -5.59 -8.31 -16.49
N GLU A 157 -4.27 -8.21 -16.32
CA GLU A 157 -3.38 -9.34 -16.02
C GLU A 157 -3.33 -9.68 -14.52
N ASN A 158 -3.88 -8.82 -13.66
CA ASN A 158 -3.91 -9.04 -12.22
C ASN A 158 -4.67 -10.31 -11.87
N TYR A 159 -4.08 -11.13 -11.01
CA TYR A 159 -4.64 -12.40 -10.56
C TYR A 159 -6.08 -12.26 -10.00
N TYR A 160 -6.35 -11.21 -9.23
CA TYR A 160 -7.67 -11.00 -8.61
C TYR A 160 -8.74 -10.63 -9.63
N ILE A 161 -8.39 -9.86 -10.67
CA ILE A 161 -9.29 -9.54 -11.77
C ILE A 161 -9.58 -10.79 -12.60
N LYS A 162 -8.56 -11.64 -12.86
CA LYS A 162 -8.73 -12.89 -13.61
C LYS A 162 -9.59 -13.91 -12.89
N THR A 163 -9.44 -14.04 -11.57
CA THR A 163 -10.16 -15.06 -10.82
C THR A 163 -11.52 -14.62 -10.29
N GLY A 164 -11.78 -13.34 -10.20
CA GLY A 164 -13.04 -12.75 -9.73
C GLY A 164 -13.43 -13.09 -8.29
N THR A 165 -12.78 -14.08 -7.71
CA THR A 165 -13.21 -14.72 -6.46
C THR A 165 -12.73 -13.99 -5.21
N TYR A 166 -11.59 -13.31 -5.29
CA TYR A 166 -10.98 -12.74 -4.08
C TYR A 166 -11.53 -11.36 -3.73
N PHE A 167 -11.70 -10.49 -4.72
CA PHE A 167 -12.30 -9.17 -4.52
C PHE A 167 -13.77 -9.27 -4.08
N GLU A 168 -14.55 -10.21 -4.62
CA GLU A 168 -15.92 -10.41 -4.19
C GLU A 168 -16.05 -10.86 -2.72
N SER A 169 -15.14 -11.69 -2.24
CA SER A 169 -15.17 -12.13 -0.84
C SER A 169 -14.70 -11.05 0.14
N TYR A 170 -13.77 -10.17 -0.29
CA TYR A 170 -13.23 -9.09 0.53
C TYR A 170 -14.14 -7.86 0.58
N SER A 171 -14.71 -7.44 -0.54
CA SER A 171 -15.67 -6.34 -0.57
C SER A 171 -16.91 -6.63 0.26
N ARG A 172 -17.40 -7.88 0.27
CA ARG A 172 -18.53 -8.29 1.12
C ARG A 172 -18.21 -8.30 2.62
N SER A 173 -16.96 -8.50 3.02
CA SER A 173 -16.57 -8.46 4.43
C SER A 173 -16.38 -7.03 4.94
N SER A 174 -16.06 -6.06 4.09
CA SER A 174 -15.96 -4.64 4.44
C SER A 174 -17.32 -3.93 4.50
N GLU A 175 -18.34 -4.43 3.80
CA GLU A 175 -19.72 -3.91 3.88
C GLU A 175 -20.47 -4.34 5.16
N THR A 176 -19.90 -5.20 5.98
CA THR A 176 -20.55 -5.75 7.19
C THR A 176 -19.91 -5.29 8.51
N ARG A 177 -19.14 -4.19 8.50
CA ARG A 177 -18.59 -3.60 9.72
C ARG A 177 -19.03 -2.16 9.93
#